data_8c344daf17c845a2b3e82b8dd7a750ca
#
_entry.id   8c344daf17c845a2b3e82b8dd7a750ca
#
_cell.length_a   1.000
_cell.length_b   1.000
_cell.length_c   1.000
_cell.angle_alpha   90.00
_cell.angle_beta   90.00
_cell.angle_gamma   90.00
#
_symmetry.space_group_name_H-M   'P 1'
#
loop_
_entity.id
_entity.type
_entity.pdbx_description
1 polymer ?
#
loop_
_entity_poly.entity_id
_entity_poly.type
_entity_poly.pdbx_seq_one_letter_code
_entity_poly.pdbx_strand_id
1 'polypeptide(L)'
;NIARLHTLASIARETGRYMGLLGRSLINMSGAARAAGLWDSADQLINPAHLGYLPRDEVLAVATGSQGEPRTALRRLASGTHPDFELEAGDTVIFSARAIPGNEESIEALVTRLKELGVRVITAEDADLPIHASGHPAQEELELMYKWVKPAIAIPVHGEAEHMETHADIAKATGVPRAMVGRNGDLFMIRPVPGIRRQVVETGRLGWHKEGLVRVE
;
A
#
# COMPACT_ATOMS: atom_id res chain seq x y z
N ASN A 1 -6.39 -2.91 1.80
CA ASN A 1 -7.06 -3.84 0.86
C ASN A 1 -7.79 -4.91 1.67
N ILE A 2 -9.14 -4.99 1.53
CA ILE A 2 -9.98 -5.92 2.30
C ILE A 2 -9.72 -7.38 1.89
N ALA A 3 -9.51 -7.66 0.61
CA ALA A 3 -9.18 -9.02 0.15
C ALA A 3 -7.93 -9.58 0.85
N ARG A 4 -6.91 -8.73 1.08
CA ARG A 4 -5.72 -9.14 1.85
C ARG A 4 -6.04 -9.44 3.31
N LEU A 5 -6.93 -8.67 3.93
CA LEU A 5 -7.36 -8.96 5.30
C LEU A 5 -8.12 -10.28 5.39
N HIS A 6 -8.95 -10.63 4.39
CA HIS A 6 -9.58 -11.96 4.31
C HIS A 6 -8.54 -13.08 4.20
N THR A 7 -7.52 -12.91 3.36
CA THR A 7 -6.43 -13.89 3.25
C THR A 7 -5.72 -14.08 4.58
N LEU A 8 -5.38 -12.98 5.28
CA LEU A 8 -4.72 -13.04 6.58
C LEU A 8 -5.61 -13.66 7.66
N ALA A 9 -6.91 -13.38 7.65
CA ALA A 9 -7.86 -14.01 8.56
C ALA A 9 -7.98 -15.53 8.29
N SER A 10 -7.95 -15.96 7.03
CA SER A 10 -7.92 -17.38 6.68
C SER A 10 -6.64 -18.06 7.17
N ILE A 11 -5.48 -17.41 6.98
CA ILE A 11 -4.20 -17.90 7.50
C ILE A 11 -4.24 -18.01 9.03
N ALA A 12 -4.74 -17.01 9.72
CA ALA A 12 -4.88 -17.04 11.18
C ALA A 12 -5.70 -18.25 11.64
N ARG A 13 -6.86 -18.48 11.00
CA ARG A 13 -7.73 -19.62 11.30
C ARG A 13 -7.05 -20.97 11.04
N GLU A 14 -6.43 -21.13 9.88
CA GLU A 14 -5.76 -22.39 9.50
C GLU A 14 -4.55 -22.70 10.38
N THR A 15 -3.92 -21.67 10.94
CA THR A 15 -2.75 -21.80 11.81
C THR A 15 -3.08 -21.73 13.29
N GLY A 16 -4.36 -21.67 13.65
CA GLY A 16 -4.81 -21.59 15.05
C GLY A 16 -4.44 -20.28 15.76
N ARG A 17 -4.28 -19.16 14.98
CA ARG A 17 -3.87 -17.86 15.51
C ARG A 17 -5.03 -16.89 15.63
N TYR A 18 -4.96 -16.03 16.62
CA TYR A 18 -5.82 -14.86 16.76
C TYR A 18 -5.22 -13.67 16.01
N MET A 19 -6.03 -13.00 15.20
CA MET A 19 -5.57 -11.86 14.41
C MET A 19 -5.88 -10.54 15.09
N GLY A 20 -4.87 -9.68 15.27
CA GLY A 20 -5.01 -8.31 15.77
C GLY A 20 -4.55 -7.27 14.74
N LEU A 21 -5.23 -6.13 14.68
CA LEU A 21 -4.90 -5.02 13.78
C LEU A 21 -4.19 -3.90 14.53
N LEU A 22 -2.94 -3.63 14.19
CA LEU A 22 -2.11 -2.59 14.79
C LEU A 22 -1.99 -1.40 13.84
N GLY A 23 -2.72 -0.33 14.14
CA GLY A 23 -2.75 0.90 13.37
C GLY A 23 -4.15 1.38 13.04
N ARG A 24 -4.39 2.70 13.27
CA ARG A 24 -5.73 3.33 13.12
C ARG A 24 -6.34 3.14 11.73
N SER A 25 -5.54 3.21 10.68
CA SER A 25 -6.04 3.04 9.31
C SER A 25 -6.56 1.63 9.05
N LEU A 26 -5.93 0.58 9.61
CA LEU A 26 -6.41 -0.80 9.51
C LEU A 26 -7.72 -0.98 10.27
N ILE A 27 -7.81 -0.44 11.49
CA ILE A 27 -9.01 -0.50 12.34
C ILE A 27 -10.17 0.22 11.64
N ASN A 28 -9.95 1.44 11.15
CA ASN A 28 -10.98 2.21 10.45
C ASN A 28 -11.45 1.50 9.17
N MET A 29 -10.51 0.95 8.39
CA MET A 29 -10.83 0.24 7.16
C MET A 29 -11.62 -1.04 7.44
N SER A 30 -11.26 -1.80 8.48
CA SER A 30 -12.00 -3.01 8.88
C SER A 30 -13.41 -2.66 9.37
N GLY A 31 -13.58 -1.56 10.11
CA GLY A 31 -14.87 -1.05 10.52
C GLY A 31 -15.77 -0.65 9.35
N ALA A 32 -15.21 0.08 8.38
CA ALA A 32 -15.92 0.46 7.16
C ALA A 32 -16.31 -0.78 6.31
N ALA A 33 -15.40 -1.76 6.20
CA ALA A 33 -15.68 -3.01 5.49
C ALA A 33 -16.82 -3.81 6.14
N ARG A 34 -16.87 -3.88 7.47
CA ARG A 34 -17.99 -4.50 8.20
C ARG A 34 -19.30 -3.76 7.95
N ALA A 35 -19.31 -2.45 8.05
CA ALA A 35 -20.49 -1.63 7.80
C ALA A 35 -21.02 -1.79 6.37
N ALA A 36 -20.14 -2.05 5.40
CA ALA A 36 -20.48 -2.29 4.00
C ALA A 36 -20.81 -3.76 3.69
N GLY A 37 -20.80 -4.67 4.68
CA GLY A 37 -21.01 -6.11 4.46
C GLY A 37 -19.92 -6.81 3.66
N LEU A 38 -18.73 -6.21 3.59
CA LEU A 38 -17.57 -6.74 2.85
C LEU A 38 -16.62 -7.53 3.74
N TRP A 39 -16.86 -7.59 5.02
CA TRP A 39 -16.07 -8.33 5.98
C TRP A 39 -16.91 -8.89 7.13
N ASP A 40 -16.92 -10.19 7.25
CA ASP A 40 -17.62 -10.96 8.29
C ASP A 40 -16.67 -11.78 9.19
N SER A 41 -15.37 -11.80 8.91
CA SER A 41 -14.35 -12.56 9.67
C SER A 41 -14.15 -12.02 11.10
N ALA A 42 -15.26 -11.71 11.78
CA ALA A 42 -15.26 -11.11 13.13
C ALA A 42 -14.70 -12.07 14.20
N ASP A 43 -14.86 -13.37 13.99
CA ASP A 43 -14.68 -14.38 15.03
C ASP A 43 -13.22 -14.59 15.48
N GLN A 44 -12.25 -14.10 14.69
CA GLN A 44 -10.82 -14.25 15.00
C GLN A 44 -10.08 -12.92 15.17
N LEU A 45 -10.76 -11.80 14.97
CA LEU A 45 -10.18 -10.49 15.19
C LEU A 45 -10.34 -10.09 16.65
N ILE A 46 -9.23 -9.98 17.35
CA ILE A 46 -9.23 -9.59 18.76
C ILE A 46 -8.82 -8.13 18.92
N ASN A 47 -9.21 -7.56 20.06
CA ASN A 47 -8.77 -6.24 20.44
C ASN A 47 -7.23 -6.23 20.60
N PRO A 48 -6.50 -5.29 19.95
CA PRO A 48 -5.05 -5.18 20.08
C PRO A 48 -4.53 -5.20 21.51
N ALA A 49 -5.26 -4.61 22.46
CA ALA A 49 -4.90 -4.59 23.86
C ALA A 49 -4.84 -5.99 24.53
N HIS A 50 -5.39 -7.00 23.88
CA HIS A 50 -5.37 -8.37 24.39
C HIS A 50 -4.27 -9.23 23.76
N LEU A 51 -3.59 -8.76 22.69
CA LEU A 51 -2.56 -9.53 21.99
C LEU A 51 -1.40 -9.95 22.90
N GLY A 52 -0.98 -9.05 23.78
CA GLY A 52 0.12 -9.30 24.71
C GLY A 52 -0.15 -10.33 25.80
N TYR A 53 -1.40 -10.77 25.95
CA TYR A 53 -1.79 -11.80 26.94
C TYR A 53 -1.86 -13.21 26.34
N LEU A 54 -1.78 -13.34 25.02
CA LEU A 54 -1.82 -14.61 24.33
C LEU A 54 -0.43 -15.23 24.20
N PRO A 55 -0.34 -16.57 24.12
CA PRO A 55 0.88 -17.24 23.71
C PRO A 55 1.35 -16.70 22.35
N ARG A 56 2.65 -16.51 22.18
CA ARG A 56 3.20 -15.84 21.00
C ARG A 56 2.93 -16.59 19.70
N ASP A 57 2.93 -17.90 19.75
CA ASP A 57 2.62 -18.79 18.63
C ASP A 57 1.12 -18.76 18.23
N GLU A 58 0.26 -18.22 19.08
CA GLU A 58 -1.16 -18.02 18.80
C GLU A 58 -1.49 -16.62 18.27
N VAL A 59 -0.49 -15.74 18.04
CA VAL A 59 -0.71 -14.36 17.60
C VAL A 59 -0.35 -14.19 16.13
N LEU A 60 -1.24 -13.52 15.38
CA LEU A 60 -0.97 -12.91 14.09
C LEU A 60 -1.30 -11.41 14.14
N ALA A 61 -0.30 -10.56 14.26
CA ALA A 61 -0.47 -9.12 14.29
C ALA A 61 -0.29 -8.50 12.89
N VAL A 62 -1.27 -7.73 12.43
CA VAL A 62 -1.20 -7.00 11.17
C VAL A 62 -0.91 -5.55 11.47
N ALA A 63 0.26 -5.06 11.09
CA ALA A 63 0.73 -3.71 11.43
C ALA A 63 0.85 -2.80 10.21
N THR A 64 0.59 -1.50 10.40
CA THR A 64 0.92 -0.45 9.43
C THR A 64 2.39 -0.06 9.55
N GLY A 65 3.00 0.46 8.46
CA GLY A 65 4.33 1.05 8.51
C GLY A 65 5.40 0.29 7.75
N SER A 66 5.03 -0.44 6.70
CA SER A 66 5.96 -1.20 5.85
C SER A 66 6.93 -0.33 5.05
N GLN A 67 6.71 0.98 4.98
CA GLN A 67 7.58 1.92 4.28
C GLN A 67 8.54 2.67 5.24
N GLY A 68 8.60 2.26 6.50
CA GLY A 68 9.42 2.92 7.52
C GLY A 68 8.89 4.29 7.97
N GLU A 69 7.62 4.60 7.67
CA GLU A 69 7.02 5.88 7.99
C GLU A 69 7.00 6.14 9.52
N PRO A 70 7.25 7.37 9.95
CA PRO A 70 7.25 7.71 11.37
C PRO A 70 5.86 7.55 11.99
N ARG A 71 5.82 7.21 13.28
CA ARG A 71 4.61 7.05 14.11
C ARG A 71 3.67 5.91 13.69
N THR A 72 4.07 5.05 12.77
CA THR A 72 3.33 3.85 12.40
C THR A 72 3.44 2.75 13.47
N ALA A 73 2.55 1.75 13.40
CA ALA A 73 2.55 0.67 14.38
C ALA A 73 3.86 -0.13 14.34
N LEU A 74 4.35 -0.51 13.17
CA LEU A 74 5.58 -1.28 13.03
C LEU A 74 6.82 -0.51 13.53
N ARG A 75 6.89 0.82 13.24
CA ARG A 75 7.98 1.65 13.77
C ARG A 75 7.97 1.72 15.29
N ARG A 76 6.78 1.78 15.90
CA ARG A 76 6.62 1.80 17.35
C ARG A 76 6.96 0.44 17.97
N LEU A 77 6.59 -0.67 17.33
CA LEU A 77 6.98 -2.02 17.73
C LEU A 77 8.51 -2.17 17.71
N ALA A 78 9.16 -1.76 16.61
CA ALA A 78 10.61 -1.80 16.49
C ALA A 78 11.35 -0.93 17.52
N SER A 79 10.67 0.09 18.07
CA SER A 79 11.24 0.98 19.10
C SER A 79 10.83 0.62 20.53
N GLY A 80 10.03 -0.45 20.75
CA GLY A 80 9.50 -0.82 22.05
C GLY A 80 8.54 0.22 22.65
N THR A 81 7.84 0.99 21.80
CA THR A 81 6.95 2.08 22.24
C THR A 81 5.49 1.88 21.85
N HIS A 82 5.14 0.69 21.35
CA HIS A 82 3.74 0.37 21.05
C HIS A 82 2.99 0.08 22.36
N PRO A 83 1.78 0.64 22.58
CA PRO A 83 1.11 0.53 23.88
C PRO A 83 0.55 -0.85 24.16
N ASP A 84 0.22 -1.63 23.13
CA ASP A 84 -0.59 -2.84 23.27
C ASP A 84 0.19 -4.12 23.00
N PHE A 85 1.38 -4.03 22.38
CA PHE A 85 2.13 -5.20 21.96
C PHE A 85 3.62 -4.92 21.83
N GLU A 86 4.45 -5.88 22.21
CA GLU A 86 5.91 -5.82 22.08
C GLU A 86 6.44 -6.98 21.24
N LEU A 87 7.48 -6.73 20.47
CA LEU A 87 8.24 -7.76 19.77
C LEU A 87 9.35 -8.31 20.67
N GLU A 88 9.56 -9.61 20.60
CA GLU A 88 10.63 -10.30 21.32
C GLU A 88 11.53 -11.07 20.34
N ALA A 89 12.71 -11.45 20.84
CA ALA A 89 13.63 -12.30 20.09
C ALA A 89 12.94 -13.62 19.69
N GLY A 90 13.07 -14.01 18.42
CA GLY A 90 12.41 -15.19 17.86
C GLY A 90 11.07 -14.92 17.18
N ASP A 91 10.45 -13.75 17.37
CA ASP A 91 9.29 -13.35 16.57
C ASP A 91 9.64 -13.21 15.09
N THR A 92 8.64 -13.29 14.23
CA THR A 92 8.81 -13.13 12.79
C THR A 92 7.99 -11.95 12.28
N VAL A 93 8.64 -11.05 11.56
CA VAL A 93 7.99 -9.95 10.82
C VAL A 93 8.10 -10.21 9.33
N ILE A 94 6.95 -10.26 8.64
CA ILE A 94 6.86 -10.45 7.19
C ILE A 94 6.48 -9.13 6.53
N PHE A 95 7.34 -8.61 5.66
CA PHE A 95 7.06 -7.42 4.87
C PHE A 95 6.23 -7.79 3.63
N SER A 96 4.91 -7.93 3.79
CA SER A 96 3.98 -8.12 2.67
C SER A 96 3.72 -6.80 1.94
N ALA A 97 4.78 -6.15 1.49
CA ALA A 97 4.77 -4.87 0.79
C ALA A 97 5.98 -4.77 -0.14
N ARG A 98 5.83 -3.99 -1.21
CA ARG A 98 6.95 -3.59 -2.07
C ARG A 98 7.49 -2.25 -1.56
N ALA A 99 8.81 -2.08 -1.58
CA ALA A 99 9.42 -0.78 -1.34
C ALA A 99 8.95 0.25 -2.37
N ILE A 100 8.52 1.42 -1.92
CA ILE A 100 8.22 2.55 -2.77
C ILE A 100 9.53 3.31 -2.99
N PRO A 101 9.89 3.66 -4.26
CA PRO A 101 11.09 4.42 -4.53
C PRO A 101 11.21 5.68 -3.66
N GLY A 102 12.38 5.85 -3.04
CA GLY A 102 12.67 6.93 -2.08
C GLY A 102 12.44 6.58 -0.62
N ASN A 103 11.92 5.40 -0.28
CA ASN A 103 11.74 4.95 1.10
C ASN A 103 12.77 3.89 1.53
N GLU A 104 13.73 3.57 0.68
CA GLU A 104 14.68 2.47 0.87
C GLU A 104 15.44 2.60 2.18
N GLU A 105 16.03 3.78 2.45
CA GLU A 105 16.77 4.05 3.68
C GLU A 105 15.90 3.90 4.94
N SER A 106 14.65 4.36 4.87
CA SER A 106 13.71 4.26 5.99
C SER A 106 13.31 2.82 6.28
N ILE A 107 13.16 2.01 5.22
CA ILE A 107 12.85 0.57 5.32
C ILE A 107 14.06 -0.17 5.86
N GLU A 108 15.25 0.10 5.34
CA GLU A 108 16.50 -0.53 5.79
C GLU A 108 16.77 -0.24 7.27
N ALA A 109 16.61 1.00 7.70
CA ALA A 109 16.75 1.38 9.11
C ALA A 109 15.73 0.65 10.00
N LEU A 110 14.50 0.45 9.52
CA LEU A 110 13.46 -0.30 10.25
C LEU A 110 13.81 -1.78 10.33
N VAL A 111 14.25 -2.39 9.22
CA VAL A 111 14.67 -3.80 9.17
C VAL A 111 15.86 -4.05 10.08
N THR A 112 16.86 -3.16 10.06
CA THR A 112 18.02 -3.23 10.95
C THR A 112 17.59 -3.23 12.41
N ARG A 113 16.70 -2.31 12.76
CA ARG A 113 16.20 -2.21 14.13
C ARG A 113 15.45 -3.47 14.59
N LEU A 114 14.65 -4.08 13.72
CA LEU A 114 13.96 -5.33 14.00
C LEU A 114 14.96 -6.49 14.22
N LYS A 115 15.99 -6.57 13.38
CA LYS A 115 17.05 -7.57 13.51
C LYS A 115 17.86 -7.41 14.82
N GLU A 116 18.12 -6.17 15.27
CA GLU A 116 18.75 -5.89 16.56
C GLU A 116 17.93 -6.38 17.75
N LEU A 117 16.61 -6.44 17.63
CA LEU A 117 15.73 -7.03 18.65
C LEU A 117 15.72 -8.57 18.61
N GLY A 118 16.46 -9.21 17.70
CA GLY A 118 16.43 -10.66 17.52
C GLY A 118 15.20 -11.17 16.75
N VAL A 119 14.47 -10.27 16.09
CA VAL A 119 13.30 -10.61 15.28
C VAL A 119 13.75 -11.13 13.91
N ARG A 120 13.16 -12.22 13.46
CA ARG A 120 13.34 -12.72 12.09
C ARG A 120 12.55 -11.85 11.13
N VAL A 121 13.23 -11.25 10.16
CA VAL A 121 12.60 -10.44 9.11
C VAL A 121 12.57 -11.23 7.80
N ILE A 122 11.41 -11.25 7.13
CA ILE A 122 11.21 -11.86 5.82
C ILE A 122 10.68 -10.78 4.88
N THR A 123 11.42 -10.51 3.82
CA THR A 123 11.04 -9.59 2.74
C THR A 123 10.58 -10.37 1.50
N ALA A 124 10.11 -9.67 0.47
CA ALA A 124 9.74 -10.31 -0.79
C ALA A 124 10.94 -10.97 -1.50
N GLU A 125 12.16 -10.54 -1.20
CA GLU A 125 13.41 -11.07 -1.75
C GLU A 125 13.84 -12.36 -1.03
N ASP A 126 13.46 -12.50 0.25
CA ASP A 126 13.79 -13.66 1.09
C ASP A 126 12.79 -14.81 0.93
N ALA A 127 11.65 -14.56 0.29
CA ALA A 127 10.54 -15.50 0.25
C ALA A 127 10.55 -16.34 -1.05
N ASP A 128 10.43 -17.66 -0.92
CA ASP A 128 10.33 -18.58 -2.08
C ASP A 128 9.00 -18.43 -2.84
N LEU A 129 7.97 -17.92 -2.18
CA LEU A 129 6.63 -17.69 -2.73
C LEU A 129 6.26 -16.22 -2.68
N PRO A 130 5.39 -15.74 -3.60
CA PRO A 130 4.94 -14.36 -3.57
C PRO A 130 4.18 -14.03 -2.28
N ILE A 131 4.76 -13.21 -1.41
CA ILE A 131 4.14 -12.72 -0.17
C ILE A 131 3.44 -11.37 -0.35
N HIS A 132 3.55 -10.77 -1.52
CA HIS A 132 2.92 -9.49 -1.86
C HIS A 132 2.32 -9.54 -3.27
N ALA A 133 1.10 -9.02 -3.39
CA ALA A 133 0.49 -8.74 -4.67
C ALA A 133 0.36 -7.21 -4.83
N SER A 134 0.82 -6.69 -5.97
CA SER A 134 0.69 -5.27 -6.29
C SER A 134 -0.79 -4.85 -6.36
N GLY A 135 -1.09 -3.62 -5.93
CA GLY A 135 -2.39 -3.00 -6.18
C GLY A 135 -2.47 -2.36 -7.57
N HIS A 136 -1.32 -2.25 -8.27
CA HIS A 136 -1.28 -1.77 -9.65
C HIS A 136 -1.44 -2.96 -10.61
N PRO A 137 -2.17 -2.78 -11.73
CA PRO A 137 -2.37 -3.85 -12.70
C PRO A 137 -1.06 -4.21 -13.40
N ALA A 138 -0.93 -5.48 -13.79
CA ALA A 138 0.09 -5.93 -14.73
C ALA A 138 -0.28 -5.52 -16.16
N GLN A 139 0.67 -5.65 -17.09
CA GLN A 139 0.45 -5.26 -18.49
C GLN A 139 -0.75 -6.00 -19.10
N GLU A 140 -0.84 -7.31 -18.89
CA GLU A 140 -1.92 -8.15 -19.43
C GLU A 140 -3.29 -7.74 -18.88
N GLU A 141 -3.36 -7.28 -17.64
CA GLU A 141 -4.59 -6.78 -17.03
C GLU A 141 -5.01 -5.45 -17.63
N LEU A 142 -4.05 -4.56 -17.93
CA LEU A 142 -4.31 -3.30 -18.68
C LEU A 142 -4.83 -3.58 -20.08
N GLU A 143 -4.20 -4.49 -20.81
CA GLU A 143 -4.62 -4.90 -22.15
C GLU A 143 -6.04 -5.48 -22.13
N LEU A 144 -6.34 -6.32 -21.14
CA LEU A 144 -7.65 -6.93 -20.99
C LEU A 144 -8.71 -5.86 -20.66
N MET A 145 -8.40 -4.91 -19.78
CA MET A 145 -9.27 -3.79 -19.46
C MET A 145 -9.59 -2.95 -20.72
N TYR A 146 -8.58 -2.62 -21.52
CA TYR A 146 -8.80 -1.88 -22.76
C TYR A 146 -9.62 -2.64 -23.79
N LYS A 147 -9.42 -3.95 -23.91
CA LYS A 147 -10.25 -4.83 -24.77
C LYS A 147 -11.72 -4.86 -24.34
N TRP A 148 -11.98 -4.78 -23.04
CA TRP A 148 -13.37 -4.76 -22.51
C TRP A 148 -14.01 -3.37 -22.66
N VAL A 149 -13.31 -2.32 -22.22
CA VAL A 149 -13.87 -0.96 -22.16
C VAL A 149 -13.92 -0.30 -23.54
N LYS A 150 -12.96 -0.59 -24.41
CA LYS A 150 -12.78 0.00 -25.76
C LYS A 150 -12.94 1.52 -25.76
N PRO A 151 -12.18 2.27 -24.92
CA PRO A 151 -12.35 3.70 -24.82
C PRO A 151 -11.90 4.40 -26.10
N ALA A 152 -12.53 5.53 -26.43
CA ALA A 152 -12.08 6.39 -27.54
C ALA A 152 -10.79 7.15 -27.20
N ILE A 153 -10.55 7.40 -25.92
CA ILE A 153 -9.38 8.14 -25.41
C ILE A 153 -8.88 7.46 -24.14
N ALA A 154 -7.57 7.25 -24.02
CA ALA A 154 -6.89 6.87 -22.80
C ALA A 154 -6.06 8.03 -22.28
N ILE A 155 -6.13 8.29 -20.98
CA ILE A 155 -5.32 9.32 -20.29
C ILE A 155 -4.69 8.65 -19.07
N PRO A 156 -3.45 8.14 -19.19
CA PRO A 156 -2.72 7.59 -18.08
C PRO A 156 -2.47 8.65 -17.01
N VAL A 157 -2.64 8.27 -15.74
CA VAL A 157 -2.40 9.13 -14.58
C VAL A 157 -1.74 8.33 -13.47
N HIS A 158 -1.14 9.02 -12.48
CA HIS A 158 -0.55 8.38 -11.32
C HIS A 158 0.67 7.52 -11.66
N GLY A 159 1.74 8.15 -12.11
CA GLY A 159 3.02 7.52 -12.40
C GLY A 159 4.07 8.56 -12.81
N GLU A 160 5.30 8.12 -12.91
CA GLU A 160 6.37 8.87 -13.53
C GLU A 160 6.12 8.97 -15.05
N ALA A 161 6.81 9.89 -15.73
CA ALA A 161 6.60 10.13 -17.15
C ALA A 161 6.74 8.85 -17.98
N GLU A 162 7.77 8.05 -17.73
CA GLU A 162 8.02 6.77 -18.39
C GLU A 162 6.88 5.77 -18.20
N HIS A 163 6.34 5.66 -16.99
CA HIS A 163 5.20 4.77 -16.71
C HIS A 163 3.96 5.20 -17.49
N MET A 164 3.70 6.51 -17.56
CA MET A 164 2.54 7.03 -18.30
C MET A 164 2.69 6.87 -19.80
N GLU A 165 3.90 7.03 -20.35
CA GLU A 165 4.20 6.81 -21.77
C GLU A 165 4.05 5.34 -22.14
N THR A 166 4.63 4.43 -21.36
CA THR A 166 4.47 2.99 -21.55
C THR A 166 3.00 2.57 -21.49
N HIS A 167 2.24 3.10 -20.55
CA HIS A 167 0.80 2.82 -20.45
C HIS A 167 0.03 3.35 -21.67
N ALA A 168 0.39 4.53 -22.17
CA ALA A 168 -0.22 5.07 -23.40
C ALA A 168 0.08 4.20 -24.62
N ASP A 169 1.27 3.63 -24.71
CA ASP A 169 1.65 2.73 -25.81
C ASP A 169 0.92 1.39 -25.73
N ILE A 170 0.75 0.82 -24.52
CA ILE A 170 -0.12 -0.34 -24.31
C ILE A 170 -1.55 -0.05 -24.77
N ALA A 171 -2.11 1.11 -24.42
CA ALA A 171 -3.44 1.51 -24.83
C ALA A 171 -3.57 1.56 -26.38
N LYS A 172 -2.61 2.17 -27.06
CA LYS A 172 -2.58 2.22 -28.54
C LYS A 172 -2.45 0.83 -29.16
N ALA A 173 -1.54 0.00 -28.64
CA ALA A 173 -1.33 -1.37 -29.11
C ALA A 173 -2.59 -2.24 -28.96
N THR A 174 -3.44 -1.96 -27.97
CA THR A 174 -4.73 -2.65 -27.78
C THR A 174 -5.89 -2.05 -28.59
N GLY A 175 -5.62 -1.07 -29.45
CA GLY A 175 -6.59 -0.50 -30.37
C GLY A 175 -7.32 0.75 -29.86
N VAL A 176 -6.86 1.39 -28.78
CA VAL A 176 -7.39 2.69 -28.35
C VAL A 176 -7.00 3.77 -29.37
N PRO A 177 -7.96 4.47 -29.99
CA PRO A 177 -7.67 5.40 -31.09
C PRO A 177 -6.77 6.56 -30.69
N ARG A 178 -6.83 7.00 -29.43
CA ARG A 178 -6.04 8.12 -28.93
C ARG A 178 -5.61 7.88 -27.49
N ALA A 179 -4.31 8.02 -27.23
CA ALA A 179 -3.76 8.09 -25.88
C ALA A 179 -3.09 9.46 -25.69
N MET A 180 -3.35 10.10 -24.56
CA MET A 180 -2.84 11.43 -24.23
C MET A 180 -2.08 11.39 -22.91
N VAL A 181 -0.78 11.73 -22.95
CA VAL A 181 0.06 11.83 -21.75
C VAL A 181 0.28 13.29 -21.41
N GLY A 182 0.04 13.64 -20.18
CA GLY A 182 0.21 15.00 -19.66
C GLY A 182 0.96 15.06 -18.33
N ARG A 183 1.18 16.26 -17.86
CA ARG A 183 1.83 16.58 -16.59
C ARG A 183 0.87 17.33 -15.69
N ASN A 184 1.22 17.43 -14.41
CA ASN A 184 0.49 18.28 -13.49
C ASN A 184 0.38 19.71 -14.08
N GLY A 185 -0.82 20.31 -14.01
CA GLY A 185 -1.12 21.61 -14.59
C GLY A 185 -1.59 21.62 -16.04
N ASP A 186 -1.53 20.49 -16.73
CA ASP A 186 -2.09 20.33 -18.07
C ASP A 186 -3.61 20.15 -18.03
N LEU A 187 -4.31 20.74 -19.01
CA LEU A 187 -5.74 20.58 -19.21
C LEU A 187 -6.00 19.61 -20.37
N PHE A 188 -6.65 18.50 -20.07
CA PHE A 188 -7.10 17.56 -21.10
C PHE A 188 -8.49 17.96 -21.59
N MET A 189 -8.56 18.34 -22.86
CA MET A 189 -9.83 18.56 -23.54
C MET A 189 -10.28 17.26 -24.16
N ILE A 190 -11.52 16.83 -23.85
CA ILE A 190 -12.08 15.57 -24.37
C ILE A 190 -13.03 15.86 -25.54
N ARG A 191 -13.76 16.97 -25.50
CA ARG A 191 -14.71 17.42 -26.53
C ARG A 191 -14.62 18.93 -26.72
N PRO A 192 -15.02 19.50 -27.89
CA PRO A 192 -15.39 18.79 -29.12
C PRO A 192 -14.22 18.13 -29.86
N VAL A 193 -13.02 18.67 -29.70
CA VAL A 193 -11.78 18.15 -30.30
C VAL A 193 -10.83 17.76 -29.17
N PRO A 194 -10.49 16.47 -29.05
CA PRO A 194 -9.55 16.02 -28.02
C PRO A 194 -8.17 16.63 -28.19
N GLY A 195 -7.58 17.12 -27.08
CA GLY A 195 -6.26 17.73 -27.08
C GLY A 195 -5.76 18.05 -25.68
N ILE A 196 -4.55 18.56 -25.59
CA ILE A 196 -3.93 18.98 -24.34
C ILE A 196 -3.52 20.43 -24.43
N ARG A 197 -3.94 21.25 -23.47
CA ARG A 197 -3.36 22.57 -23.22
C ARG A 197 -2.35 22.45 -22.11
N ARG A 198 -1.10 22.79 -22.38
CA ARG A 198 -0.01 22.65 -21.42
C ARG A 198 0.00 23.78 -20.41
N GLN A 199 0.31 23.46 -19.15
CA GLN A 199 0.56 24.42 -18.08
C GLN A 199 -0.55 25.46 -17.92
N VAL A 200 -1.81 25.04 -17.97
CA VAL A 200 -2.97 25.92 -17.78
C VAL A 200 -3.09 26.34 -16.30
N VAL A 201 -2.64 25.49 -15.38
CA VAL A 201 -2.62 25.73 -13.96
C VAL A 201 -1.19 25.66 -13.46
N GLU A 202 -0.81 26.60 -12.63
CA GLU A 202 0.49 26.57 -11.96
C GLU A 202 0.54 25.42 -10.97
N THR A 203 1.61 24.64 -10.97
CA THR A 203 1.81 23.48 -10.12
C THR A 203 3.14 23.56 -9.41
N GLY A 204 3.26 22.88 -8.27
CA GLY A 204 4.47 22.85 -7.47
C GLY A 204 4.30 21.94 -6.26
N ARG A 205 5.33 21.81 -5.47
CA ARG A 205 5.28 21.14 -4.18
C ARG A 205 4.97 22.13 -3.09
N LEU A 206 4.07 21.77 -2.19
CA LEU A 206 3.81 22.52 -0.96
C LEU A 206 4.34 21.72 0.22
N GLY A 207 5.20 22.34 1.02
CA GLY A 207 5.68 21.79 2.27
C GLY A 207 4.96 22.46 3.45
N TRP A 208 4.79 21.74 4.55
CA TRP A 208 4.30 22.33 5.79
C TRP A 208 5.46 23.01 6.54
N HIS A 209 5.37 24.31 6.75
CA HIS A 209 6.28 25.06 7.62
C HIS A 209 5.51 25.57 8.83
N LYS A 210 6.23 26.07 9.87
CA LYS A 210 5.69 26.43 11.18
C LYS A 210 4.36 27.22 11.16
N GLU A 211 4.12 28.03 10.16
CA GLU A 211 2.96 28.93 10.04
C GLU A 211 2.00 28.56 8.89
N GLY A 212 2.22 27.44 8.19
CA GLY A 212 1.34 27.00 7.11
C GLY A 212 2.03 26.33 5.95
N LEU A 213 1.27 26.14 4.86
CA LEU A 213 1.79 25.57 3.62
C LEU A 213 2.64 26.60 2.88
N VAL A 214 3.88 26.25 2.57
CA VAL A 214 4.80 27.06 1.78
C VAL A 214 5.22 26.29 0.51
N ARG A 215 5.50 27.01 -0.56
CA ARG A 215 6.02 26.43 -1.78
C ARG A 215 7.45 25.93 -1.53
N VAL A 216 7.72 24.68 -1.93
CA VAL A 216 9.04 24.04 -1.87
C VAL A 216 9.55 23.95 -3.31
N GLU A 217 10.72 24.52 -3.55
CA GLU A 217 11.42 24.45 -4.84
C GLU A 217 12.03 23.06 -5.07
#